data_007a5513f65a429e68be160abe9cdf3c
#
_entry.id   007a5513f65a429e68be160abe9cdf3c
#
_cell.length_a   1.000
_cell.length_b   1.000
_cell.length_c   1.000
_cell.angle_alpha   90.00
_cell.angle_beta   90.00
_cell.angle_gamma   90.00
#
_symmetry.space_group_name_H-M   'P 1'
#
loop_
_entity.id
_entity.type
_entity.pdbx_description
1 polymer ?
#
loop_
_entity_poly.entity_id
_entity_poly.type
_entity_poly.pdbx_seq_one_letter_code
_entity_poly.pdbx_strand_id
1 'polypeptide(L)'
;MTDETETALPERRILCIDGGGILGTFPTAFLAGLEQHLQGQPVGSYFDLIAGTSTGGIIAIGLAMGLRASDLLDLYEKRGPEIFGRGRGRVTDFIMDRLRLGRQLVMNKHDSGPLRTALEETLGDKRIGDAATRLLIPAWNPVARSVYIYKTAHHPRLRNDYRSLAVDAALATAAAPTYFRQHVTQHAVGLTDGGTWANNPTALAVVEAITMLGWPGESLHVLSLGCLEETYTIRKWAGIGTLGSKVIKLFMDGQSHSAMGIAKLLTGHEHERTAIHRINHTVPHSAYKMDDTRVIQDLKGLGYSFARDRQPVLDPVFFSQPAEAFVPVYVLDQEPEKASTERCSV
;
A
#
# COMPACT_ATOMS: atom_id res chain seq x y z
N MET A 1 32.64 4.00 -38.36
CA MET A 1 32.36 3.37 -37.09
C MET A 1 31.91 4.50 -36.17
N THR A 2 30.63 4.77 -36.16
CA THR A 2 30.00 5.74 -35.25
C THR A 2 29.83 5.06 -33.91
N ASP A 3 30.58 5.51 -32.94
CA ASP A 3 30.47 5.15 -31.54
C ASP A 3 29.14 5.73 -31.03
N GLU A 4 28.06 4.96 -31.20
CA GLU A 4 26.81 5.23 -30.51
C GLU A 4 27.04 4.88 -29.05
N THR A 5 27.39 5.88 -28.25
CA THR A 5 27.31 5.80 -26.80
C THR A 5 25.84 5.47 -26.47
N GLU A 6 25.57 4.19 -26.25
CA GLU A 6 24.31 3.68 -25.71
C GLU A 6 24.05 4.43 -24.39
N THR A 7 23.24 5.47 -24.45
CA THR A 7 22.86 6.23 -23.26
C THR A 7 22.10 5.29 -22.37
N ALA A 8 22.68 4.90 -21.25
CA ALA A 8 22.05 4.03 -20.26
C ALA A 8 20.66 4.59 -19.89
N LEU A 9 19.66 3.74 -19.93
CA LEU A 9 18.28 4.10 -19.58
C LEU A 9 18.24 4.63 -18.15
N PRO A 10 17.49 5.72 -17.86
CA PRO A 10 17.38 6.22 -16.50
C PRO A 10 16.70 5.18 -15.62
N GLU A 11 17.39 4.76 -14.57
CA GLU A 11 16.84 3.84 -13.58
C GLU A 11 15.66 4.46 -12.85
N ARG A 12 14.58 3.67 -12.63
CA ARG A 12 13.35 4.07 -11.96
C ARG A 12 13.09 3.20 -10.74
N ARG A 13 12.81 3.83 -9.63
CA ARG A 13 12.66 3.16 -8.33
C ARG A 13 11.19 3.18 -7.90
N ILE A 14 10.66 2.00 -7.62
CA ILE A 14 9.26 1.78 -7.24
C ILE A 14 9.21 1.21 -5.82
N LEU A 15 8.40 1.79 -4.95
CA LEU A 15 8.07 1.24 -3.65
C LEU A 15 6.68 0.64 -3.68
N CYS A 16 6.55 -0.62 -3.27
CA CYS A 16 5.28 -1.33 -3.15
C CYS A 16 5.09 -1.82 -1.72
N ILE A 17 3.91 -1.58 -1.12
CA ILE A 17 3.62 -1.94 0.26
C ILE A 17 2.32 -2.71 0.33
N ASP A 18 2.38 -3.94 0.85
CA ASP A 18 1.23 -4.83 0.97
C ASP A 18 0.22 -4.36 2.03
N GLY A 19 -1.02 -4.86 1.91
CA GLY A 19 -2.03 -4.76 2.95
C GLY A 19 -1.78 -5.72 4.10
N GLY A 20 -2.17 -5.33 5.34
CA GLY A 20 -1.93 -6.17 6.52
C GLY A 20 -2.47 -5.66 7.85
N GLY A 21 -3.30 -4.62 7.89
CA GLY A 21 -3.82 -4.04 9.14
C GLY A 21 -2.70 -3.56 10.06
N ILE A 22 -2.73 -3.93 11.35
CA ILE A 22 -1.70 -3.54 12.33
C ILE A 22 -0.30 -4.08 11.98
N LEU A 23 -0.21 -5.14 11.17
CA LEU A 23 1.06 -5.70 10.73
C LEU A 23 1.85 -4.74 9.82
N GLY A 24 1.20 -3.69 9.31
CA GLY A 24 1.85 -2.56 8.64
C GLY A 24 2.89 -1.84 9.51
N THR A 25 2.88 -2.05 10.83
CA THR A 25 3.95 -1.60 11.73
C THR A 25 5.33 -2.13 11.29
N PHE A 26 5.41 -3.37 10.80
CA PHE A 26 6.68 -3.96 10.34
C PHE A 26 7.29 -3.20 9.15
N PRO A 27 6.61 -3.05 7.98
CA PRO A 27 7.17 -2.30 6.86
C PRO A 27 7.38 -0.81 7.19
N THR A 28 6.56 -0.20 8.06
CA THR A 28 6.75 1.19 8.47
C THR A 28 8.01 1.35 9.32
N ALA A 29 8.25 0.45 10.29
CA ALA A 29 9.45 0.44 11.10
C ALA A 29 10.71 0.12 10.26
N PHE A 30 10.59 -0.74 9.26
CA PHE A 30 11.64 -1.01 8.28
C PHE A 30 12.03 0.27 7.53
N LEU A 31 11.06 0.99 6.99
CA LEU A 31 11.31 2.26 6.29
C LEU A 31 11.86 3.34 7.23
N ALA A 32 11.34 3.43 8.47
CA ALA A 32 11.87 4.35 9.48
C ALA A 32 13.32 4.03 9.85
N GLY A 33 13.69 2.76 9.88
CA GLY A 33 15.09 2.33 10.09
C GLY A 33 16.02 2.75 8.97
N LEU A 34 15.60 2.58 7.72
CA LEU A 34 16.36 3.05 6.55
C LEU A 34 16.48 4.58 6.53
N GLU A 35 15.39 5.29 6.86
CA GLU A 35 15.34 6.75 6.85
C GLU A 35 16.35 7.40 7.81
N GLN A 36 16.76 6.72 8.89
CA GLN A 36 17.76 7.23 9.84
C GLN A 36 19.11 7.56 9.18
N HIS A 37 19.43 6.93 8.07
CA HIS A 37 20.69 7.09 7.34
C HIS A 37 20.62 8.08 6.16
N LEU A 38 19.41 8.60 5.85
CA LEU A 38 19.15 9.43 4.68
C LEU A 38 19.37 10.95 4.92
N GLN A 39 20.22 11.31 5.88
CA GLN A 39 20.62 12.70 6.15
C GLN A 39 19.43 13.68 6.30
N GLY A 40 18.33 13.20 6.87
CA GLY A 40 17.14 14.01 7.11
C GLY A 40 16.14 14.06 5.96
N GLN A 41 16.42 13.45 4.82
CA GLN A 41 15.47 13.32 3.71
C GLN A 41 14.40 12.26 4.01
N PRO A 42 13.12 12.51 3.71
CA PRO A 42 12.07 11.50 3.82
C PRO A 42 12.34 10.33 2.86
N VAL A 43 12.17 9.09 3.33
CA VAL A 43 12.43 7.90 2.51
C VAL A 43 11.58 7.86 1.22
N GLY A 44 10.37 8.44 1.25
CA GLY A 44 9.48 8.54 0.08
C GLY A 44 10.09 9.34 -1.08
N SER A 45 11.00 10.30 -0.82
CA SER A 45 11.63 11.12 -1.86
C SER A 45 12.63 10.37 -2.75
N TYR A 46 12.94 9.13 -2.40
CA TYR A 46 13.85 8.29 -3.18
C TYR A 46 13.14 7.40 -4.22
N PHE A 47 11.82 7.48 -4.30
CA PHE A 47 11.01 6.63 -5.19
C PHE A 47 10.27 7.46 -6.24
N ASP A 48 10.32 7.00 -7.49
CA ASP A 48 9.62 7.60 -8.64
C ASP A 48 8.12 7.28 -8.65
N LEU A 49 7.73 6.14 -8.06
CA LEU A 49 6.35 5.68 -7.91
C LEU A 49 6.19 4.93 -6.58
N ILE A 50 5.14 5.24 -5.83
CA ILE A 50 4.78 4.52 -4.61
C ILE A 50 3.40 3.90 -4.78
N ALA A 51 3.30 2.60 -4.53
CA ALA A 51 2.04 1.86 -4.55
C ALA A 51 1.79 1.19 -3.20
N GLY A 52 0.56 1.22 -2.73
CA GLY A 52 0.24 0.60 -1.44
C GLY A 52 -1.22 0.22 -1.33
N THR A 53 -1.52 -0.89 -0.66
CA THR A 53 -2.86 -1.42 -0.47
C THR A 53 -3.22 -1.40 1.01
N SER A 54 -4.45 -1.00 1.36
CA SER A 54 -4.93 -1.04 2.75
C SER A 54 -4.00 -0.24 3.68
N THR A 55 -3.46 -0.86 4.72
CA THR A 55 -2.44 -0.26 5.59
C THR A 55 -1.23 0.23 4.78
N GLY A 56 -0.77 -0.55 3.77
CA GLY A 56 0.28 -0.12 2.85
C GLY A 56 -0.10 1.10 2.03
N GLY A 57 -1.39 1.27 1.70
CA GLY A 57 -1.92 2.46 1.05
C GLY A 57 -1.87 3.71 1.93
N ILE A 58 -2.16 3.57 3.22
CA ILE A 58 -2.01 4.65 4.20
C ILE A 58 -0.55 5.10 4.28
N ILE A 59 0.39 4.14 4.38
CA ILE A 59 1.83 4.42 4.40
C ILE A 59 2.26 5.10 3.10
N ALA A 60 1.86 4.56 1.94
CA ALA A 60 2.20 5.09 0.62
C ALA A 60 1.74 6.54 0.44
N ILE A 61 0.50 6.85 0.84
CA ILE A 61 -0.06 8.20 0.81
C ILE A 61 0.75 9.13 1.71
N GLY A 62 1.02 8.74 2.95
CA GLY A 62 1.80 9.55 3.89
C GLY A 62 3.19 9.87 3.37
N LEU A 63 3.91 8.86 2.86
CA LEU A 63 5.25 9.04 2.29
C LEU A 63 5.24 9.97 1.07
N ALA A 64 4.25 9.81 0.18
CA ALA A 64 4.12 10.67 -1.00
C ALA A 64 3.72 12.11 -0.65
N MET A 65 3.07 12.34 0.50
CA MET A 65 2.80 13.67 1.06
C MET A 65 4.01 14.28 1.80
N GLY A 66 5.15 13.61 1.78
CA GLY A 66 6.39 14.08 2.40
C GLY A 66 6.50 13.79 3.91
N LEU A 67 5.62 12.96 4.47
CA LEU A 67 5.74 12.53 5.86
C LEU A 67 6.94 11.58 6.02
N ARG A 68 7.56 11.63 7.19
CA ARG A 68 8.61 10.68 7.54
C ARG A 68 8.02 9.32 7.89
N ALA A 69 8.75 8.27 7.60
CA ALA A 69 8.35 6.93 8.01
C ALA A 69 8.23 6.79 9.55
N SER A 70 9.04 7.56 10.32
CA SER A 70 8.92 7.66 11.77
C SER A 70 7.58 8.23 12.23
N ASP A 71 7.05 9.27 11.55
CA ASP A 71 5.77 9.88 11.91
C ASP A 71 4.61 8.90 11.63
N LEU A 72 4.71 8.14 10.55
CA LEU A 72 3.76 7.09 10.21
C LEU A 72 3.83 5.91 11.19
N LEU A 73 5.03 5.57 11.70
CA LEU A 73 5.19 4.57 12.75
C LEU A 73 4.53 5.01 14.05
N ASP A 74 4.66 6.28 14.42
CA ASP A 74 3.99 6.89 15.58
C ASP A 74 2.46 6.76 15.48
N LEU A 75 1.89 6.88 14.26
CA LEU A 75 0.47 6.66 14.02
C LEU A 75 0.03 5.25 14.44
N TYR A 76 0.80 4.22 14.06
CA TYR A 76 0.52 2.83 14.48
C TYR A 76 0.67 2.64 15.98
N GLU A 77 1.69 3.20 16.60
CA GLU A 77 1.95 3.05 18.03
C GLU A 77 0.88 3.76 18.88
N LYS A 78 0.55 4.99 18.53
CA LYS A 78 -0.33 5.85 19.34
C LYS A 78 -1.80 5.61 19.07
N ARG A 79 -2.19 5.42 17.78
CA ARG A 79 -3.59 5.32 17.37
C ARG A 79 -4.04 3.89 17.06
N GLY A 80 -3.11 2.96 16.84
CA GLY A 80 -3.42 1.55 16.60
C GLY A 80 -4.36 0.95 17.66
N PRO A 81 -4.11 1.13 18.98
CA PRO A 81 -5.02 0.65 20.04
C PRO A 81 -6.43 1.24 19.97
N GLU A 82 -6.59 2.48 19.53
CA GLU A 82 -7.90 3.14 19.37
C GLU A 82 -8.64 2.64 18.14
N ILE A 83 -7.92 2.47 17.02
CA ILE A 83 -8.47 2.03 15.73
C ILE A 83 -8.95 0.57 15.80
N PHE A 84 -8.17 -0.32 16.41
CA PHE A 84 -8.47 -1.74 16.49
C PHE A 84 -9.16 -2.17 17.80
N GLY A 85 -9.40 -1.25 18.73
CA GLY A 85 -10.36 -1.39 19.83
C GLY A 85 -10.08 -2.48 20.85
N ARG A 86 -8.82 -2.83 21.15
CA ARG A 86 -8.46 -3.83 22.17
C ARG A 86 -7.59 -3.26 23.28
N GLY A 87 -8.25 -2.62 24.25
CA GLY A 87 -7.64 -2.12 25.48
C GLY A 87 -8.33 -2.57 26.76
N ARG A 88 -9.20 -3.61 26.75
CA ARG A 88 -9.92 -4.10 27.93
C ARG A 88 -9.52 -5.53 28.29
N GLY A 89 -9.39 -5.81 29.60
CA GLY A 89 -8.76 -6.97 30.20
C GLY A 89 -9.27 -8.35 29.77
N ARG A 90 -8.40 -9.34 29.88
CA ARG A 90 -8.52 -10.74 29.40
C ARG A 90 -9.85 -11.45 29.67
N VAL A 91 -10.55 -11.15 30.76
CA VAL A 91 -11.78 -11.86 31.18
C VAL A 91 -13.01 -11.29 30.45
N THR A 92 -13.07 -9.98 30.26
CA THR A 92 -14.15 -9.32 29.51
C THR A 92 -14.09 -9.63 28.03
N ASP A 93 -12.88 -9.82 27.47
CA ASP A 93 -12.69 -10.17 26.05
C ASP A 93 -13.24 -11.55 25.71
N PHE A 94 -13.07 -12.57 26.57
CA PHE A 94 -13.56 -13.93 26.31
C PHE A 94 -15.10 -14.04 26.26
N ILE A 95 -15.80 -13.35 27.15
CA ILE A 95 -17.28 -13.34 27.19
C ILE A 95 -17.82 -12.49 26.03
N MET A 96 -17.18 -11.34 25.76
CA MET A 96 -17.56 -10.47 24.65
C MET A 96 -17.25 -11.08 23.28
N ASP A 97 -16.18 -11.88 23.13
CA ASP A 97 -15.86 -12.56 21.87
C ASP A 97 -16.91 -13.63 21.52
N ARG A 98 -17.50 -14.32 22.50
CA ARG A 98 -18.60 -15.25 22.22
C ARG A 98 -19.92 -14.56 21.84
N LEU A 99 -20.25 -13.45 22.50
CA LEU A 99 -21.40 -12.62 22.13
C LEU A 99 -21.17 -11.89 20.78
N ARG A 100 -19.93 -11.49 20.51
CA ARG A 100 -19.52 -10.86 19.24
C ARG A 100 -19.50 -11.83 18.07
N LEU A 101 -19.22 -13.12 18.28
CA LEU A 101 -19.21 -14.12 17.19
C LEU A 101 -20.57 -14.18 16.47
N GLY A 102 -21.69 -14.15 17.23
CA GLY A 102 -23.04 -14.03 16.66
C GLY A 102 -23.31 -12.68 15.97
N ARG A 103 -22.74 -11.59 16.51
CA ARG A 103 -22.88 -10.24 15.95
C ARG A 103 -21.97 -10.01 14.74
N GLN A 104 -20.79 -10.63 14.67
CA GLN A 104 -19.85 -10.58 13.55
C GLN A 104 -20.38 -11.28 12.28
N LEU A 105 -21.35 -12.16 12.40
CA LEU A 105 -22.07 -12.72 11.25
C LEU A 105 -22.94 -11.69 10.52
N VAL A 106 -23.24 -10.54 11.18
CA VAL A 106 -24.18 -9.52 10.66
C VAL A 106 -23.60 -8.11 10.65
N MET A 107 -22.54 -7.81 11.42
CA MET A 107 -21.98 -6.46 11.58
C MET A 107 -20.45 -6.46 11.48
N ASN A 108 -19.90 -5.33 10.98
CA ASN A 108 -18.44 -5.13 10.91
C ASN A 108 -17.80 -5.09 12.30
N LYS A 109 -16.53 -5.47 12.35
CA LYS A 109 -15.78 -5.65 13.60
C LYS A 109 -15.38 -4.34 14.27
N HIS A 110 -15.02 -3.33 13.47
CA HIS A 110 -14.52 -2.03 13.95
C HIS A 110 -15.32 -0.87 13.36
N ASP A 111 -15.38 0.23 14.13
CA ASP A 111 -15.85 1.52 13.64
C ASP A 111 -14.70 2.21 12.88
N SER A 112 -15.01 2.84 11.75
CA SER A 112 -14.04 3.61 10.97
C SER A 112 -13.78 5.01 11.52
N GLY A 113 -14.55 5.48 12.52
CA GLY A 113 -14.41 6.81 13.13
C GLY A 113 -13.00 7.07 13.66
N PRO A 114 -12.45 6.23 14.54
CA PRO A 114 -11.09 6.43 15.07
C PRO A 114 -10.01 6.46 13.97
N LEU A 115 -10.13 5.59 12.94
CA LEU A 115 -9.21 5.61 11.80
C LEU A 115 -9.34 6.91 11.00
N ARG A 116 -10.57 7.37 10.74
CA ARG A 116 -10.83 8.65 10.05
C ARG A 116 -10.18 9.81 10.81
N THR A 117 -10.45 9.95 12.12
CA THR A 117 -9.87 11.01 12.93
C THR A 117 -8.33 11.00 12.89
N ALA A 118 -7.72 9.83 13.03
CA ALA A 118 -6.28 9.69 12.96
C ALA A 118 -5.70 10.10 11.59
N LEU A 119 -6.38 9.77 10.50
CA LEU A 119 -5.99 10.17 9.15
C LEU A 119 -6.20 11.67 8.90
N GLU A 120 -7.30 12.25 9.40
CA GLU A 120 -7.56 13.70 9.31
C GLU A 120 -6.52 14.51 10.09
N GLU A 121 -6.11 14.06 11.27
CA GLU A 121 -5.02 14.68 12.06
C GLU A 121 -3.66 14.59 11.32
N THR A 122 -3.43 13.51 10.57
CA THR A 122 -2.14 13.25 9.92
C THR A 122 -2.04 13.88 8.53
N LEU A 123 -3.10 13.80 7.73
CA LEU A 123 -3.12 14.23 6.33
C LEU A 123 -3.81 15.58 6.12
N GLY A 124 -4.65 16.02 7.07
CA GLY A 124 -5.42 17.25 6.96
C GLY A 124 -6.37 17.23 5.76
N ASP A 125 -6.41 18.33 5.05
CA ASP A 125 -7.22 18.55 3.83
C ASP A 125 -6.47 18.25 2.53
N LYS A 126 -5.27 17.66 2.63
CA LYS A 126 -4.45 17.30 1.46
C LYS A 126 -5.22 16.39 0.51
N ARG A 127 -4.97 16.61 -0.79
CA ARG A 127 -5.53 15.85 -1.88
C ARG A 127 -4.46 14.96 -2.52
N ILE A 128 -4.85 13.99 -3.31
CA ILE A 128 -3.93 13.13 -4.06
C ILE A 128 -3.01 13.96 -4.98
N GLY A 129 -3.48 15.12 -5.45
CA GLY A 129 -2.69 16.05 -6.25
C GLY A 129 -1.60 16.82 -5.50
N ASP A 130 -1.61 16.82 -4.17
CA ASP A 130 -0.55 17.41 -3.34
C ASP A 130 0.64 16.46 -3.14
N ALA A 131 0.57 15.23 -3.67
CA ALA A 131 1.64 14.27 -3.55
C ALA A 131 2.89 14.71 -4.34
N ALA A 132 4.03 14.69 -3.67
CA ALA A 132 5.35 14.97 -4.26
C ALA A 132 5.91 13.82 -5.10
N THR A 133 5.28 12.64 -5.04
CA THR A 133 5.66 11.42 -5.76
C THR A 133 4.42 10.79 -6.41
N ARG A 134 4.63 10.04 -7.50
CA ARG A 134 3.52 9.32 -8.16
C ARG A 134 2.92 8.28 -7.23
N LEU A 135 1.59 8.24 -7.16
CA LEU A 135 0.82 7.33 -6.30
C LEU A 135 -0.06 6.38 -7.09
N LEU A 136 -0.21 5.17 -6.55
CA LEU A 136 -1.12 4.14 -7.03
C LEU A 136 -1.72 3.40 -5.84
N ILE A 137 -3.02 3.64 -5.55
CA ILE A 137 -3.71 3.15 -4.37
C ILE A 137 -4.95 2.36 -4.79
N PRO A 138 -4.90 1.01 -4.74
CA PRO A 138 -6.03 0.18 -5.15
C PRO A 138 -7.17 0.20 -4.12
N ALA A 139 -8.38 0.15 -4.64
CA ALA A 139 -9.63 -0.07 -3.95
C ALA A 139 -10.55 -0.93 -4.85
N TRP A 140 -11.70 -1.35 -4.34
CA TRP A 140 -12.69 -2.12 -5.08
C TRP A 140 -14.06 -1.44 -5.03
N ASN A 141 -14.71 -1.32 -6.19
CA ASN A 141 -16.09 -0.85 -6.27
C ASN A 141 -17.05 -2.05 -6.35
N PRO A 142 -17.73 -2.45 -5.27
CA PRO A 142 -18.59 -3.63 -5.26
C PRO A 142 -19.89 -3.45 -6.04
N VAL A 143 -20.35 -2.21 -6.23
CA VAL A 143 -21.57 -1.91 -7.01
C VAL A 143 -21.27 -2.05 -8.51
N ALA A 144 -20.21 -1.40 -8.98
CA ALA A 144 -19.78 -1.50 -10.37
C ALA A 144 -19.09 -2.84 -10.68
N ARG A 145 -18.73 -3.64 -9.65
CA ARG A 145 -17.95 -4.88 -9.76
C ARG A 145 -16.66 -4.66 -10.54
N SER A 146 -15.96 -3.58 -10.21
CA SER A 146 -14.76 -3.17 -10.93
C SER A 146 -13.66 -2.73 -9.97
N VAL A 147 -12.44 -2.83 -10.45
CA VAL A 147 -11.28 -2.25 -9.79
C VAL A 147 -11.39 -0.73 -9.78
N TYR A 148 -10.98 -0.12 -8.69
CA TYR A 148 -10.79 1.30 -8.57
C TYR A 148 -9.35 1.55 -8.09
N ILE A 149 -8.67 2.51 -8.70
CA ILE A 149 -7.28 2.81 -8.34
C ILE A 149 -7.14 4.32 -8.28
N TYR A 150 -6.94 4.86 -7.06
CA TYR A 150 -6.59 6.27 -6.93
C TYR A 150 -5.17 6.49 -7.46
N LYS A 151 -5.02 7.49 -8.32
CA LYS A 151 -3.75 7.84 -8.96
C LYS A 151 -3.51 9.34 -8.93
N THR A 152 -2.24 9.72 -8.78
CA THR A 152 -1.80 11.09 -9.10
C THR A 152 -1.98 11.40 -10.59
N ALA A 153 -1.96 12.68 -10.95
CA ALA A 153 -2.07 13.11 -12.34
C ALA A 153 -0.75 12.94 -13.11
N HIS A 154 -0.22 11.71 -13.17
CA HIS A 154 1.04 11.40 -13.84
C HIS A 154 0.90 11.01 -15.32
N HIS A 155 -0.33 11.04 -15.86
CA HIS A 155 -0.61 10.78 -17.27
C HIS A 155 -1.84 11.58 -17.73
N PRO A 156 -1.93 12.06 -18.99
CA PRO A 156 -3.05 12.88 -19.49
C PRO A 156 -4.44 12.25 -19.37
N ARG A 157 -4.54 10.92 -19.26
CA ARG A 157 -5.81 10.21 -19.02
C ARG A 157 -6.31 10.28 -17.58
N LEU A 158 -5.47 10.67 -16.61
CA LEU A 158 -5.76 10.65 -15.18
C LEU A 158 -6.28 12.02 -14.72
N ARG A 159 -7.55 12.31 -15.01
CA ARG A 159 -8.14 13.66 -14.90
C ARG A 159 -8.94 13.91 -13.61
N ASN A 160 -9.17 12.91 -12.77
CA ASN A 160 -10.15 13.03 -11.69
C ASN A 160 -9.54 12.83 -10.29
N ASP A 161 -8.80 11.74 -10.08
CA ASP A 161 -8.43 11.29 -8.74
C ASP A 161 -7.52 12.25 -7.98
N TYR A 162 -6.72 13.05 -8.68
CA TYR A 162 -5.85 14.03 -8.05
C TYR A 162 -6.60 15.08 -7.20
N ARG A 163 -7.91 15.28 -7.46
CA ARG A 163 -8.79 16.16 -6.68
C ARG A 163 -9.37 15.50 -5.43
N SER A 164 -9.27 14.18 -5.31
CA SER A 164 -9.81 13.44 -4.16
C SER A 164 -9.01 13.72 -2.90
N LEU A 165 -9.68 13.79 -1.76
CA LEU A 165 -8.99 13.90 -0.48
C LEU A 165 -8.10 12.68 -0.24
N ALA A 166 -6.90 12.90 0.26
CA ALA A 166 -5.97 11.84 0.64
C ALA A 166 -6.58 10.93 1.72
N VAL A 167 -7.33 11.51 2.66
CA VAL A 167 -8.09 10.77 3.69
C VAL A 167 -9.12 9.84 3.07
N ASP A 168 -9.86 10.28 2.02
CA ASP A 168 -10.85 9.43 1.36
C ASP A 168 -10.19 8.24 0.65
N ALA A 169 -9.06 8.45 -0.02
CA ALA A 169 -8.30 7.38 -0.65
C ALA A 169 -7.76 6.37 0.38
N ALA A 170 -7.24 6.87 1.52
CA ALA A 170 -6.75 6.05 2.62
C ALA A 170 -7.87 5.21 3.26
N LEU A 171 -9.03 5.81 3.52
CA LEU A 171 -10.20 5.11 4.05
C LEU A 171 -10.77 4.08 3.07
N ALA A 172 -10.82 4.41 1.78
CA ALA A 172 -11.31 3.51 0.74
C ALA A 172 -10.44 2.26 0.61
N THR A 173 -9.11 2.44 0.51
CA THR A 173 -8.19 1.33 0.39
C THR A 173 -8.11 0.45 1.64
N ALA A 174 -8.41 1.01 2.84
CA ALA A 174 -8.37 0.30 4.12
C ALA A 174 -9.75 -0.23 4.57
N ALA A 175 -10.82 -0.05 3.79
CA ALA A 175 -12.17 -0.51 4.13
C ALA A 175 -12.33 -2.04 3.95
N ALA A 176 -11.54 -2.83 4.70
CA ALA A 176 -11.50 -4.29 4.59
C ALA A 176 -12.86 -4.90 4.97
N PRO A 177 -13.49 -5.70 4.08
CA PRO A 177 -14.72 -6.41 4.38
C PRO A 177 -14.60 -7.20 5.69
N THR A 178 -15.66 -7.24 6.49
CA THR A 178 -15.73 -7.83 7.84
C THR A 178 -15.03 -7.04 8.95
N TYR A 179 -14.01 -6.22 8.65
CA TYR A 179 -13.33 -5.35 9.62
C TYR A 179 -13.99 -3.98 9.67
N PHE A 180 -14.11 -3.31 8.55
CA PHE A 180 -14.68 -1.96 8.44
C PHE A 180 -15.88 -1.93 7.49
N ARG A 181 -16.71 -0.90 7.64
CA ARG A 181 -17.76 -0.61 6.67
C ARG A 181 -17.15 -0.10 5.38
N GLN A 182 -17.88 -0.31 4.27
CA GLN A 182 -17.59 0.31 3.00
C GLN A 182 -17.44 1.82 3.17
N HIS A 183 -16.36 2.40 2.62
CA HIS A 183 -16.19 3.84 2.59
C HIS A 183 -17.02 4.45 1.46
N VAL A 184 -17.81 5.45 1.77
CA VAL A 184 -18.58 6.20 0.77
C VAL A 184 -17.87 7.53 0.54
N THR A 185 -17.40 7.72 -0.70
CA THR A 185 -16.70 8.95 -1.12
C THR A 185 -17.64 10.14 -1.18
N GLN A 186 -17.10 11.36 -1.28
CA GLN A 186 -17.88 12.59 -1.48
C GLN A 186 -18.79 12.56 -2.72
N HIS A 187 -18.51 11.70 -3.70
CA HIS A 187 -19.32 11.49 -4.90
C HIS A 187 -20.31 10.33 -4.77
N ALA A 188 -20.62 9.89 -3.54
CA ALA A 188 -21.51 8.78 -3.22
C ALA A 188 -21.11 7.43 -3.87
N VAL A 189 -19.82 7.25 -4.18
CA VAL A 189 -19.28 5.97 -4.63
C VAL A 189 -18.82 5.16 -3.42
N GLY A 190 -19.41 3.98 -3.24
CA GLY A 190 -19.01 3.06 -2.18
C GLY A 190 -17.81 2.23 -2.61
N LEU A 191 -16.73 2.26 -1.81
CA LEU A 191 -15.48 1.53 -2.08
C LEU A 191 -15.12 0.63 -0.90
N THR A 192 -14.49 -0.49 -1.19
CA THR A 192 -13.91 -1.42 -0.21
C THR A 192 -12.42 -1.60 -0.47
N ASP A 193 -11.75 -2.23 0.48
CA ASP A 193 -10.30 -2.46 0.50
C ASP A 193 -9.78 -3.07 -0.82
N GLY A 194 -8.68 -2.51 -1.29
CA GLY A 194 -7.95 -2.99 -2.46
C GLY A 194 -7.38 -4.40 -2.29
N GLY A 195 -7.19 -4.87 -1.04
CA GLY A 195 -6.74 -6.23 -0.73
C GLY A 195 -7.67 -7.33 -1.22
N THR A 196 -8.90 -6.98 -1.62
CA THR A 196 -9.84 -7.93 -2.25
C THR A 196 -9.31 -8.46 -3.59
N TRP A 197 -8.43 -7.73 -4.28
CA TRP A 197 -7.91 -8.10 -5.60
C TRP A 197 -6.41 -7.81 -5.80
N ALA A 198 -5.84 -6.86 -5.07
CA ALA A 198 -4.44 -6.42 -5.20
C ALA A 198 -3.81 -6.18 -3.82
N ASN A 199 -3.83 -7.20 -2.92
CA ASN A 199 -3.20 -7.07 -1.61
C ASN A 199 -1.71 -6.75 -1.71
N ASN A 200 -1.01 -7.37 -2.65
CA ASN A 200 0.33 -7.01 -3.07
C ASN A 200 0.23 -6.20 -4.38
N PRO A 201 0.51 -4.89 -4.37
CA PRO A 201 0.36 -4.04 -5.54
C PRO A 201 1.55 -4.07 -6.51
N THR A 202 2.54 -4.96 -6.32
CA THR A 202 3.81 -4.94 -7.08
C THR A 202 3.58 -5.09 -8.59
N ALA A 203 2.79 -6.08 -9.02
CA ALA A 203 2.50 -6.23 -10.46
C ALA A 203 1.78 -5.01 -11.02
N LEU A 204 0.84 -4.47 -10.26
CA LEU A 204 0.06 -3.29 -10.66
C LEU A 204 0.99 -2.08 -10.89
N ALA A 205 1.93 -1.85 -9.97
CA ALA A 205 2.90 -0.76 -10.07
C ALA A 205 3.86 -0.94 -11.27
N VAL A 206 4.34 -2.16 -11.51
CA VAL A 206 5.21 -2.47 -12.66
C VAL A 206 4.45 -2.29 -13.97
N VAL A 207 3.21 -2.77 -14.07
CA VAL A 207 2.36 -2.58 -15.25
C VAL A 207 2.10 -1.09 -15.49
N GLU A 208 1.79 -0.31 -14.44
CA GLU A 208 1.59 1.14 -14.56
C GLU A 208 2.86 1.85 -15.07
N ALA A 209 4.02 1.49 -14.52
CA ALA A 209 5.31 2.04 -14.93
C ALA A 209 5.58 1.80 -16.42
N ILE A 210 5.36 0.59 -16.90
CA ILE A 210 5.60 0.23 -18.29
C ILE A 210 4.55 0.83 -19.23
N THR A 211 3.25 0.70 -18.90
CA THR A 211 2.18 0.99 -19.86
C THR A 211 1.70 2.43 -19.83
N MET A 212 1.76 3.11 -18.68
CA MET A 212 1.28 4.48 -18.51
C MET A 212 2.43 5.47 -18.47
N LEU A 213 3.56 5.12 -17.82
CA LEU A 213 4.72 6.00 -17.71
C LEU A 213 5.75 5.77 -18.84
N GLY A 214 5.61 4.67 -19.60
CA GLY A 214 6.52 4.33 -20.70
C GLY A 214 7.93 3.96 -20.24
N TRP A 215 8.09 3.54 -18.96
CA TRP A 215 9.39 3.14 -18.45
C TRP A 215 9.70 1.71 -18.87
N PRO A 216 10.86 1.43 -19.49
CA PRO A 216 11.25 0.07 -19.83
C PRO A 216 11.34 -0.82 -18.60
N GLY A 217 10.90 -2.08 -18.71
CA GLY A 217 10.91 -3.02 -17.60
C GLY A 217 12.31 -3.26 -17.02
N GLU A 218 13.31 -3.27 -17.89
CA GLU A 218 14.73 -3.41 -17.53
C GLU A 218 15.32 -2.21 -16.80
N SER A 219 14.67 -1.04 -16.80
CA SER A 219 15.08 0.13 -16.03
C SER A 219 14.49 0.18 -14.62
N LEU A 220 13.56 -0.74 -14.29
CA LEU A 220 12.82 -0.69 -13.03
C LEU A 220 13.56 -1.40 -11.90
N HIS A 221 13.66 -0.74 -10.75
CA HIS A 221 14.03 -1.32 -9.46
C HIS A 221 12.84 -1.24 -8.51
N VAL A 222 12.44 -2.36 -7.93
CA VAL A 222 11.25 -2.45 -7.09
C VAL A 222 11.62 -2.90 -5.67
N LEU A 223 11.34 -2.07 -4.69
CA LEU A 223 11.33 -2.45 -3.28
C LEU A 223 9.91 -2.84 -2.90
N SER A 224 9.67 -4.13 -2.64
CA SER A 224 8.35 -4.67 -2.30
C SER A 224 8.33 -5.13 -0.85
N LEU A 225 7.48 -4.48 -0.04
CA LEU A 225 7.38 -4.71 1.40
C LEU A 225 6.12 -5.49 1.74
N GLY A 226 6.28 -6.65 2.39
CA GLY A 226 5.18 -7.44 2.94
C GLY A 226 4.82 -7.06 4.36
N CYS A 227 3.63 -7.47 4.79
CA CYS A 227 3.14 -7.34 6.15
C CYS A 227 3.15 -8.68 6.90
N LEU A 228 4.23 -9.42 6.79
CA LEU A 228 4.45 -10.79 7.28
C LEU A 228 3.65 -11.86 6.52
N GLU A 229 4.23 -13.03 6.41
CA GLU A 229 3.64 -14.20 5.80
C GLU A 229 3.53 -15.32 6.83
N GLU A 230 2.32 -15.81 7.08
CA GLU A 230 2.14 -16.91 8.00
C GLU A 230 2.22 -18.26 7.30
N THR A 231 2.90 -19.21 7.92
CA THR A 231 2.79 -20.61 7.50
C THR A 231 1.44 -21.18 7.92
N TYR A 232 0.72 -21.80 7.01
CA TYR A 232 -0.49 -22.55 7.33
C TYR A 232 -0.60 -23.83 6.49
N THR A 233 -1.31 -24.82 7.01
CA THR A 233 -1.53 -26.09 6.31
C THR A 233 -3.01 -26.23 5.98
N ILE A 234 -3.31 -26.57 4.73
CA ILE A 234 -4.65 -26.94 4.30
C ILE A 234 -4.72 -28.47 4.28
N ARG A 235 -5.65 -29.04 5.05
CA ARG A 235 -5.89 -30.48 5.05
C ARG A 235 -6.52 -30.91 3.73
N LYS A 236 -6.13 -32.08 3.19
CA LYS A 236 -6.64 -32.60 1.91
C LYS A 236 -8.18 -32.65 1.80
N TRP A 237 -8.86 -32.78 2.93
CA TRP A 237 -10.32 -32.90 3.02
C TRP A 237 -10.99 -31.66 3.63
N ALA A 238 -10.35 -30.50 3.55
CA ALA A 238 -10.88 -29.28 4.11
C ALA A 238 -12.02 -28.73 3.24
N GLY A 239 -13.26 -28.80 3.72
CA GLY A 239 -14.41 -28.09 3.15
C GLY A 239 -14.49 -26.64 3.64
N ILE A 240 -15.40 -25.86 3.07
CA ILE A 240 -15.57 -24.41 3.37
C ILE A 240 -15.74 -24.15 4.87
N GLY A 241 -16.49 -25.01 5.59
CA GLY A 241 -16.71 -24.86 7.03
C GLY A 241 -15.45 -25.06 7.90
N THR A 242 -14.46 -25.83 7.41
CA THR A 242 -13.19 -26.08 8.10
C THR A 242 -12.09 -25.13 7.68
N LEU A 243 -12.19 -24.53 6.49
CA LEU A 243 -11.27 -23.51 5.99
C LEU A 243 -11.49 -22.15 6.68
N GLY A 244 -12.75 -21.76 6.92
CA GLY A 244 -13.08 -20.50 7.58
C GLY A 244 -12.32 -19.30 7.00
N SER A 245 -11.70 -18.50 7.85
CA SER A 245 -10.88 -17.34 7.46
C SER A 245 -9.62 -17.69 6.64
N LYS A 246 -9.19 -18.96 6.63
CA LYS A 246 -8.03 -19.42 5.83
C LYS A 246 -8.28 -19.31 4.33
N VAL A 247 -9.54 -19.31 3.88
CA VAL A 247 -9.89 -19.10 2.45
C VAL A 247 -9.45 -17.71 1.99
N ILE A 248 -9.75 -16.67 2.77
CA ILE A 248 -9.36 -15.30 2.44
C ILE A 248 -7.84 -15.22 2.33
N LYS A 249 -7.14 -15.81 3.30
CA LYS A 249 -5.68 -15.83 3.30
C LYS A 249 -5.11 -16.57 2.09
N LEU A 250 -5.67 -17.73 1.74
CA LEU A 250 -5.28 -18.47 0.54
C LEU A 250 -5.37 -17.63 -0.74
N PHE A 251 -6.46 -16.85 -0.88
CA PHE A 251 -6.62 -15.96 -2.04
C PHE A 251 -5.63 -14.79 -2.01
N MET A 252 -5.38 -14.20 -0.85
CA MET A 252 -4.40 -13.12 -0.69
C MET A 252 -2.98 -13.61 -1.01
N ASP A 253 -2.59 -14.78 -0.51
CA ASP A 253 -1.28 -15.38 -0.80
C ASP A 253 -1.15 -15.73 -2.29
N GLY A 254 -2.19 -16.35 -2.87
CA GLY A 254 -2.23 -16.64 -4.30
C GLY A 254 -2.09 -15.39 -5.18
N GLN A 255 -2.79 -14.31 -4.83
CA GLN A 255 -2.66 -13.03 -5.50
C GLN A 255 -1.26 -12.45 -5.33
N SER A 256 -0.69 -12.49 -4.11
CA SER A 256 0.65 -11.96 -3.85
C SER A 256 1.72 -12.70 -4.65
N HIS A 257 1.70 -14.03 -4.67
CA HIS A 257 2.62 -14.83 -5.47
C HIS A 257 2.46 -14.59 -6.98
N SER A 258 1.23 -14.47 -7.46
CA SER A 258 0.95 -14.12 -8.86
C SER A 258 1.50 -12.74 -9.21
N ALA A 259 1.27 -11.74 -8.36
CA ALA A 259 1.79 -10.39 -8.56
C ALA A 259 3.32 -10.36 -8.63
N MET A 260 3.99 -11.08 -7.74
CA MET A 260 5.46 -11.21 -7.77
C MET A 260 5.95 -11.91 -9.05
N GLY A 261 5.28 -12.98 -9.48
CA GLY A 261 5.62 -13.67 -10.72
C GLY A 261 5.50 -12.77 -11.96
N ILE A 262 4.40 -12.04 -12.09
CA ILE A 262 4.18 -11.09 -13.20
C ILE A 262 5.25 -9.98 -13.17
N ALA A 263 5.51 -9.39 -12.02
CA ALA A 263 6.50 -8.34 -11.88
C ALA A 263 7.90 -8.82 -12.26
N LYS A 264 8.30 -10.02 -11.84
CA LYS A 264 9.59 -10.65 -12.21
C LYS A 264 9.74 -10.81 -13.71
N LEU A 265 8.71 -11.33 -14.38
CA LEU A 265 8.72 -11.52 -15.84
C LEU A 265 8.88 -10.19 -16.58
N LEU A 266 8.14 -9.15 -16.13
CA LEU A 266 8.14 -7.84 -16.79
C LEU A 266 9.42 -7.02 -16.57
N THR A 267 10.18 -7.32 -15.51
CA THR A 267 11.42 -6.60 -15.16
C THR A 267 12.70 -7.37 -15.50
N GLY A 268 12.59 -8.59 -16.05
CA GLY A 268 13.75 -9.46 -16.29
C GLY A 268 14.45 -9.93 -15.01
N HIS A 269 13.76 -9.90 -13.86
CA HIS A 269 14.33 -10.31 -12.57
C HIS A 269 14.78 -11.79 -12.59
N GLU A 270 15.94 -12.08 -12.00
CA GLU A 270 16.59 -13.41 -11.93
C GLU A 270 17.15 -13.96 -13.26
N HIS A 271 16.86 -13.37 -14.41
CA HIS A 271 17.47 -13.77 -15.67
C HIS A 271 18.75 -12.99 -15.97
N GLU A 272 18.69 -11.67 -15.84
CA GLU A 272 19.78 -10.77 -16.21
C GLU A 272 20.19 -9.85 -15.05
N ARG A 273 19.29 -9.60 -14.09
CA ARG A 273 19.48 -8.63 -13.02
C ARG A 273 18.59 -8.90 -11.79
N THR A 274 19.00 -8.35 -10.63
CA THR A 274 18.14 -8.27 -9.45
C THR A 274 17.31 -6.99 -9.49
N ALA A 275 16.12 -7.06 -10.09
CA ALA A 275 15.22 -5.92 -10.25
C ALA A 275 14.26 -5.74 -9.05
N ILE A 276 13.88 -6.83 -8.38
CA ILE A 276 12.88 -6.80 -7.30
C ILE A 276 13.52 -7.25 -5.99
N HIS A 277 13.44 -6.38 -5.00
CA HIS A 277 13.87 -6.62 -3.62
C HIS A 277 12.62 -6.83 -2.75
N ARG A 278 12.26 -8.08 -2.50
CA ARG A 278 11.13 -8.44 -1.63
C ARG A 278 11.59 -8.54 -0.19
N ILE A 279 11.04 -7.69 0.68
CA ILE A 279 11.24 -7.73 2.13
C ILE A 279 9.94 -8.25 2.76
N ASN A 280 10.02 -9.44 3.31
CA ASN A 280 8.93 -10.07 4.04
C ASN A 280 9.51 -11.03 5.08
N HIS A 281 8.75 -11.43 6.07
CA HIS A 281 9.18 -12.39 7.08
C HIS A 281 8.10 -13.44 7.30
N THR A 282 8.51 -14.70 7.26
CA THR A 282 7.61 -15.84 7.49
C THR A 282 7.50 -16.11 8.98
N VAL A 283 6.27 -16.17 9.49
CA VAL A 283 5.97 -16.40 10.90
C VAL A 283 5.09 -17.64 11.09
N PRO A 284 5.14 -18.29 12.28
CA PRO A 284 4.25 -19.40 12.58
C PRO A 284 2.77 -19.00 12.51
N HIS A 285 1.91 -19.99 12.21
CA HIS A 285 0.47 -19.78 12.15
C HIS A 285 -0.09 -19.14 13.42
N SER A 286 -0.88 -18.09 13.26
CA SER A 286 -1.51 -17.33 14.34
C SER A 286 -0.54 -16.65 15.32
N ALA A 287 0.73 -16.48 14.97
CA ALA A 287 1.69 -15.72 15.77
C ALA A 287 1.27 -14.25 15.88
N TYR A 288 0.82 -13.68 14.78
CA TYR A 288 0.38 -12.29 14.71
C TYR A 288 -0.99 -12.19 14.03
N LYS A 289 -1.92 -11.42 14.62
CA LYS A 289 -3.23 -11.13 14.03
C LYS A 289 -3.27 -9.70 13.52
N MET A 290 -3.94 -9.47 12.39
CA MET A 290 -4.05 -8.17 11.73
C MET A 290 -4.70 -7.06 12.59
N ASP A 291 -5.31 -7.41 13.72
CA ASP A 291 -5.97 -6.49 14.66
C ASP A 291 -5.50 -6.66 16.11
N ASP A 292 -4.36 -7.31 16.34
CA ASP A 292 -3.77 -7.46 17.68
C ASP A 292 -2.69 -6.40 17.93
N THR A 293 -3.06 -5.34 18.63
CA THR A 293 -2.17 -4.21 18.91
C THR A 293 -1.05 -4.52 19.91
N ARG A 294 -1.10 -5.67 20.60
CA ARG A 294 -0.06 -6.10 21.55
C ARG A 294 1.26 -6.44 20.86
N VAL A 295 1.20 -6.73 19.56
CA VAL A 295 2.38 -7.12 18.75
C VAL A 295 3.13 -5.92 18.16
N ILE A 296 2.68 -4.68 18.38
CA ILE A 296 3.28 -3.48 17.78
C ILE A 296 4.76 -3.37 18.09
N GLN A 297 5.16 -3.58 19.36
CA GLN A 297 6.56 -3.44 19.75
C GLN A 297 7.45 -4.53 19.14
N ASP A 298 6.94 -5.77 19.05
CA ASP A 298 7.66 -6.88 18.41
C ASP A 298 7.85 -6.61 16.90
N LEU A 299 6.80 -6.13 16.22
CA LEU A 299 6.83 -5.76 14.80
C LEU A 299 7.78 -4.60 14.53
N LYS A 300 7.80 -3.61 15.42
CA LYS A 300 8.72 -2.47 15.37
C LYS A 300 10.17 -2.94 15.47
N GLY A 301 10.49 -3.75 16.49
CA GLY A 301 11.83 -4.31 16.68
C GLY A 301 12.29 -5.13 15.48
N LEU A 302 11.40 -5.97 14.94
CA LEU A 302 11.65 -6.77 13.75
C LEU A 302 11.93 -5.89 12.53
N GLY A 303 11.13 -4.83 12.30
CA GLY A 303 11.31 -3.89 11.19
C GLY A 303 12.66 -3.20 11.23
N TYR A 304 13.06 -2.65 12.38
CA TYR A 304 14.39 -2.04 12.54
C TYR A 304 15.56 -3.04 12.36
N SER A 305 15.40 -4.27 12.83
CA SER A 305 16.42 -5.31 12.62
C SER A 305 16.59 -5.61 11.13
N PHE A 306 15.49 -5.79 10.42
CA PHE A 306 15.53 -6.03 8.97
C PHE A 306 16.11 -4.83 8.20
N ALA A 307 15.80 -3.59 8.60
CA ALA A 307 16.37 -2.38 8.00
C ALA A 307 17.89 -2.41 8.09
N ARG A 308 18.44 -2.61 9.29
CA ARG A 308 19.87 -2.67 9.52
C ARG A 308 20.55 -3.78 8.68
N ASP A 309 19.94 -4.97 8.61
CA ASP A 309 20.53 -6.12 7.93
C ASP A 309 20.46 -6.00 6.40
N ARG A 310 19.45 -5.27 5.87
CA ARG A 310 19.22 -5.10 4.42
C ARG A 310 19.78 -3.80 3.86
N GLN A 311 20.04 -2.80 4.68
CA GLN A 311 20.55 -1.50 4.25
C GLN A 311 21.76 -1.59 3.31
N PRO A 312 22.84 -2.37 3.58
CA PRO A 312 24.01 -2.39 2.70
C PRO A 312 23.72 -2.85 1.27
N VAL A 313 22.67 -3.66 1.08
CA VAL A 313 22.24 -4.14 -0.24
C VAL A 313 21.30 -3.15 -0.93
N LEU A 314 20.49 -2.42 -0.14
CA LEU A 314 19.45 -1.52 -0.68
C LEU A 314 20.01 -0.13 -0.97
N ASP A 315 20.95 0.37 -0.18
CA ASP A 315 21.50 1.73 -0.34
C ASP A 315 22.04 2.02 -1.75
N PRO A 316 22.87 1.15 -2.36
CA PRO A 316 23.37 1.42 -3.71
C PRO A 316 22.26 1.47 -4.78
N VAL A 317 21.17 0.74 -4.58
CA VAL A 317 20.09 0.61 -5.57
C VAL A 317 19.04 1.71 -5.39
N PHE A 318 18.62 1.96 -4.14
CA PHE A 318 17.46 2.83 -3.89
C PHE A 318 17.81 4.18 -3.30
N PHE A 319 18.92 4.30 -2.56
CA PHE A 319 19.15 5.45 -1.69
C PHE A 319 20.43 6.24 -2.02
N SER A 320 21.04 6.00 -3.17
CA SER A 320 22.23 6.75 -3.64
C SER A 320 21.96 8.23 -3.88
N GLN A 321 20.77 8.55 -4.37
CA GLN A 321 20.28 9.93 -4.61
C GLN A 321 18.75 9.96 -4.61
N PRO A 322 18.11 11.10 -4.23
CA PRO A 322 16.67 11.27 -4.38
C PRO A 322 16.18 11.03 -5.80
N ALA A 323 14.90 10.67 -5.94
CA ALA A 323 14.24 10.55 -7.24
C ALA A 323 14.08 11.91 -7.90
N GLU A 324 13.92 11.92 -9.22
CA GLU A 324 13.57 13.14 -9.96
C GLU A 324 12.23 13.70 -9.45
N ALA A 325 12.16 15.03 -9.34
CA ALA A 325 10.93 15.69 -8.90
C ALA A 325 9.75 15.31 -9.81
N PHE A 326 8.66 14.88 -9.21
CA PHE A 326 7.44 14.58 -9.94
C PHE A 326 6.76 15.86 -10.41
N VAL A 327 6.52 15.97 -11.71
CA VAL A 327 5.74 17.05 -12.31
C VAL A 327 4.40 16.46 -12.76
N PRO A 328 3.29 16.83 -12.10
CA PRO A 328 1.97 16.33 -12.48
C PRO A 328 1.47 16.99 -13.77
N VAL A 329 0.70 16.24 -14.57
CA VAL A 329 0.05 16.75 -15.79
C VAL A 329 -1.09 17.74 -15.45
N TYR A 330 -1.76 17.53 -14.33
CA TYR A 330 -2.82 18.39 -13.81
C TYR A 330 -2.51 18.81 -12.37
N VAL A 331 -2.66 20.09 -12.07
CA VAL A 331 -2.49 20.68 -10.73
C VAL A 331 -3.83 21.15 -10.16
N LEU A 332 -3.93 21.27 -8.85
CA LEU A 332 -5.20 21.56 -8.15
C LEU A 332 -5.81 22.92 -8.47
N ASP A 333 -4.98 23.93 -8.71
CA ASP A 333 -5.41 25.33 -8.90
C ASP A 333 -5.70 25.71 -10.38
N GLN A 334 -5.53 24.75 -11.30
CA GLN A 334 -5.88 24.98 -12.71
C GLN A 334 -7.26 24.37 -13.00
N GLU A 335 -8.26 25.22 -13.31
CA GLU A 335 -9.47 24.72 -13.97
C GLU A 335 -9.07 23.98 -15.25
N PRO A 336 -9.64 22.78 -15.51
CA PRO A 336 -9.35 22.07 -16.75
C PRO A 336 -9.76 22.96 -17.92
N GLU A 337 -8.82 23.25 -18.79
CA GLU A 337 -9.09 23.91 -20.06
C GLU A 337 -10.27 23.19 -20.73
N LYS A 338 -11.39 23.89 -20.92
CA LYS A 338 -12.60 23.32 -21.55
C LYS A 338 -12.17 22.77 -22.90
N ALA A 339 -12.21 21.47 -23.06
CA ALA A 339 -11.95 20.84 -24.35
C ALA A 339 -12.79 21.59 -25.38
N SER A 340 -12.14 22.26 -26.32
CA SER A 340 -12.78 22.90 -27.44
C SER A 340 -13.59 21.82 -28.15
N THR A 341 -14.91 21.90 -28.05
CA THR A 341 -15.82 21.13 -28.88
C THR A 341 -15.64 21.64 -30.30
N GLU A 342 -14.65 21.12 -31.02
CA GLU A 342 -14.70 21.11 -32.46
C GLU A 342 -15.92 20.30 -32.85
N ARG A 343 -17.00 21.06 -33.19
CA ARG A 343 -18.16 20.50 -33.87
C ARG A 343 -17.64 20.00 -35.22
N CYS A 344 -17.52 18.71 -35.38
CA CYS A 344 -17.58 18.12 -36.71
C CYS A 344 -18.99 18.39 -37.26
N SER A 345 -19.10 19.43 -38.05
CA SER A 345 -20.17 19.60 -39.01
C SER A 345 -19.81 18.75 -40.23
N VAL A 346 -20.46 17.63 -40.41
CA VAL A 346 -21.12 17.13 -41.65
C VAL A 346 -21.98 15.94 -41.26
#